data_fc02c52ef8d6240196b261560551e90b
#
_entry.id   fc02c52ef8d6240196b261560551e90b
#
_cell.length_a   1.000
_cell.length_b   1.000
_cell.length_c   1.000
_cell.angle_alpha   90.00
_cell.angle_beta   90.00
_cell.angle_gamma   90.00
#
_symmetry.space_group_name_H-M   'P 1'
#
loop_
_entity.id
_entity.type
_entity.pdbx_description
1 polymer ?
#
loop_
_entity_poly.entity_id
_entity_poly.type
_entity_poly.pdbx_seq_one_letter_code
_entity_poly.pdbx_strand_id
1 'polypeptide(L)'
;MLKVSRSNLLDRLHGRQKGRSPRYSKQDDDRYLPFIRELCEARAANGYRRITARLNRLLAANDERVNHKRVYRLMKQDGLLLPRYTGRPQERCHNGQVITLKPDLRWCSDGFE
;
A
#
# COMPACT_ATOMS: atom_id res chain seq x y z
N MET A 1 2.95 25.45 -23.74
CA MET A 1 4.37 25.06 -23.67
C MET A 1 4.53 23.76 -22.92
N LEU A 2 5.03 22.74 -23.57
CA LEU A 2 5.35 21.47 -22.92
C LEU A 2 6.71 21.62 -22.23
N LYS A 3 6.70 21.60 -20.89
CA LYS A 3 7.93 21.51 -20.11
C LYS A 3 8.44 20.07 -20.09
N VAL A 4 9.23 19.70 -21.08
CA VAL A 4 9.90 18.39 -21.12
C VAL A 4 11.33 18.59 -20.63
N SER A 5 11.80 17.72 -19.72
CA SER A 5 13.17 17.78 -19.24
C SER A 5 14.17 17.49 -20.39
N ARG A 6 15.34 18.12 -20.35
CA ARG A 6 16.41 17.92 -21.35
C ARG A 6 16.82 16.44 -21.47
N SER A 7 16.86 15.71 -20.37
CA SER A 7 17.16 14.28 -20.35
C SER A 7 16.15 13.46 -21.14
N ASN A 8 14.85 13.74 -21.02
CA ASN A 8 13.82 13.05 -21.79
C ASN A 8 13.90 13.33 -23.29
N LEU A 9 14.28 14.57 -23.67
CA LEU A 9 14.49 14.93 -25.09
C LEU A 9 15.69 14.20 -25.67
N LEU A 10 16.80 14.18 -24.95
CA LEU A 10 18.02 13.48 -25.38
C LEU A 10 17.80 11.98 -25.50
N ASP A 11 17.09 11.36 -24.56
CA ASP A 11 16.77 9.93 -24.61
C ASP A 11 15.86 9.59 -25.81
N ARG A 12 14.93 10.48 -26.18
CA ARG A 12 14.10 10.33 -27.38
C ARG A 12 14.90 10.48 -28.67
N LEU A 13 15.80 11.47 -28.74
CA LEU A 13 16.64 11.72 -29.90
C LEU A 13 17.65 10.60 -30.14
N HIS A 14 18.19 9.99 -29.10
CA HIS A 14 19.15 8.90 -29.17
C HIS A 14 18.51 7.51 -29.21
N GLY A 15 17.18 7.42 -29.33
CA GLY A 15 16.47 6.15 -29.41
C GLY A 15 16.61 5.27 -28.15
N ARG A 16 17.12 5.84 -27.06
CA ARG A 16 17.25 5.17 -25.77
C ARG A 16 15.92 5.15 -25.02
N GLN A 17 14.88 4.64 -25.65
CA GLN A 17 13.71 4.24 -24.89
C GLN A 17 14.10 2.99 -24.09
N LYS A 18 14.62 3.19 -22.90
CA LYS A 18 14.66 2.13 -21.89
C LYS A 18 13.21 1.81 -21.55
N GLY A 19 12.64 0.90 -22.32
CA GLY A 19 11.38 0.27 -21.95
C GLY A 19 11.52 -0.17 -20.50
N ARG A 20 10.68 0.32 -19.59
CA ARG A 20 10.65 -0.20 -18.23
C ARG A 20 10.37 -1.68 -18.36
N SER A 21 11.33 -2.50 -17.97
CA SER A 21 11.10 -3.94 -17.91
C SER A 21 9.81 -4.20 -17.15
N PRO A 22 8.83 -4.90 -17.74
CA PRO A 22 7.56 -5.16 -17.08
C PRO A 22 7.75 -5.97 -15.78
N ARG A 23 8.86 -6.63 -15.62
CA ARG A 23 9.26 -7.36 -14.42
C ARG A 23 10.64 -6.93 -13.97
N TYR A 24 10.68 -5.91 -13.12
CA TYR A 24 11.91 -5.56 -12.42
C TYR A 24 12.07 -6.49 -11.23
N SER A 25 13.06 -7.36 -11.27
CA SER A 25 13.46 -8.23 -10.16
C SER A 25 14.83 -7.80 -9.63
N LYS A 26 15.01 -7.90 -8.34
CA LYS A 26 16.31 -7.77 -7.68
C LYS A 26 16.79 -9.15 -7.28
N GLN A 27 18.10 -9.30 -7.23
CA GLN A 27 18.73 -10.45 -6.59
C GLN A 27 18.11 -10.65 -5.19
N ASP A 28 17.85 -11.87 -4.80
CA ASP A 28 17.20 -12.28 -3.55
C ASP A 28 15.67 -12.00 -3.44
N ASP A 29 15.01 -11.52 -4.48
CA ASP A 29 13.54 -11.36 -4.43
C ASP A 29 12.86 -12.71 -4.22
N ASP A 30 13.37 -13.76 -4.86
CA ASP A 30 12.85 -15.13 -4.75
C ASP A 30 13.02 -15.71 -3.35
N ARG A 31 14.01 -15.24 -2.58
CA ARG A 31 14.22 -15.65 -1.19
C ARG A 31 13.14 -15.11 -0.25
N TYR A 32 12.65 -13.89 -0.48
CA TYR A 32 11.66 -13.26 0.38
C TYR A 32 10.23 -13.64 0.03
N LEU A 33 9.95 -14.07 -1.18
CA LEU A 33 8.62 -14.42 -1.65
C LEU A 33 7.91 -15.47 -0.79
N PRO A 34 8.52 -16.62 -0.43
CA PRO A 34 7.85 -17.63 0.40
C PRO A 34 7.47 -17.09 1.77
N PHE A 35 8.32 -16.29 2.41
CA PHE A 35 8.01 -15.67 3.71
C PHE A 35 6.86 -14.66 3.60
N ILE A 36 6.80 -13.89 2.52
CA ILE A 36 5.71 -12.95 2.28
C ILE A 36 4.39 -13.70 2.09
N ARG A 37 4.39 -14.79 1.32
CA ARG A 37 3.20 -15.63 1.12
C ARG A 37 2.70 -16.21 2.42
N GLU A 38 3.57 -16.81 3.21
CA GLU A 38 3.25 -17.37 4.53
C GLU A 38 2.64 -16.31 5.46
N LEU A 39 3.21 -15.11 5.52
CA LEU A 39 2.68 -14.01 6.32
C LEU A 39 1.32 -13.48 5.82
N CYS A 40 1.07 -13.54 4.52
CA CYS A 40 -0.23 -13.20 3.94
C CYS A 40 -1.29 -14.26 4.23
N GLU A 41 -0.92 -15.54 4.14
CA GLU A 41 -1.81 -16.67 4.47
C GLU A 41 -2.18 -16.69 5.95
N ALA A 42 -1.21 -16.44 6.83
CA ALA A 42 -1.46 -16.39 8.27
C ALA A 42 -2.48 -15.31 8.65
N ARG A 43 -2.54 -14.22 7.91
CA ARG A 43 -3.52 -13.14 8.12
C ARG A 43 -3.76 -12.32 6.85
N ALA A 44 -4.80 -12.67 6.12
CA ALA A 44 -5.17 -12.06 4.84
C ALA A 44 -5.42 -10.54 4.93
N ALA A 45 -5.83 -10.02 6.09
CA ALA A 45 -6.11 -8.59 6.29
C ALA A 45 -4.87 -7.70 6.47
N ASN A 46 -3.65 -8.27 6.38
CA ASN A 46 -2.43 -7.49 6.54
C ASN A 46 -2.04 -6.78 5.24
N GLY A 47 -1.98 -5.44 5.30
CA GLY A 47 -1.39 -4.65 4.23
C GLY A 47 0.14 -4.74 4.19
N TYR A 48 0.74 -4.38 3.07
CA TYR A 48 2.18 -4.50 2.82
C TYR A 48 3.09 -3.90 3.90
N ARG A 49 2.67 -2.82 4.58
CA ARG A 49 3.45 -2.21 5.68
C ARG A 49 3.54 -3.13 6.90
N ARG A 50 2.43 -3.81 7.26
CA ARG A 50 2.42 -4.78 8.36
C ARG A 50 3.20 -6.04 8.00
N ILE A 51 3.09 -6.50 6.76
CA ILE A 51 3.89 -7.61 6.25
C ILE A 51 5.38 -7.26 6.32
N THR A 52 5.77 -6.06 5.91
CA THR A 52 7.17 -5.59 6.01
C THR A 52 7.68 -5.59 7.44
N ALA A 53 6.88 -5.09 8.38
CA ALA A 53 7.27 -5.07 9.79
C ALA A 53 7.48 -6.48 10.36
N ARG A 54 6.60 -7.42 10.02
CA ARG A 54 6.72 -8.82 10.45
C ARG A 54 7.91 -9.51 9.79
N LEU A 55 8.09 -9.32 8.49
CA LEU A 55 9.23 -9.86 7.75
C LEU A 55 10.55 -9.37 8.37
N ASN A 56 10.66 -8.08 8.65
CA ASN A 56 11.87 -7.52 9.27
C ASN A 56 12.12 -8.07 10.68
N ARG A 57 11.08 -8.44 11.42
CA ARG A 57 11.26 -9.13 12.72
C ARG A 57 11.83 -10.53 12.54
N LEU A 58 11.42 -11.25 11.52
CA LEU A 58 11.96 -12.58 11.20
C LEU A 58 13.40 -12.48 10.70
N LEU A 59 13.70 -11.48 9.89
CA LEU A 59 15.04 -11.25 9.33
C LEU A 59 16.02 -10.61 10.32
N ALA A 60 15.54 -10.05 11.41
CA ALA A 60 16.39 -9.42 12.44
C ALA A 60 17.43 -10.39 13.04
N ALA A 61 17.13 -11.69 13.04
CA ALA A 61 18.09 -12.72 13.45
C ALA A 61 19.34 -12.78 12.56
N ASN A 62 19.23 -12.37 11.30
CA ASN A 62 20.30 -12.33 10.31
C ASN A 62 20.85 -10.92 10.08
N ASP A 63 20.44 -9.94 10.88
CA ASP A 63 20.75 -8.52 10.72
C ASP A 63 20.36 -7.95 9.33
N GLU A 64 19.37 -8.58 8.68
CA GLU A 64 18.85 -8.17 7.38
C GLU A 64 17.59 -7.29 7.55
N ARG A 65 17.48 -6.28 6.70
CA ARG A 65 16.31 -5.41 6.67
C ARG A 65 15.82 -5.15 5.26
N VAL A 66 14.54 -5.35 5.03
CA VAL A 66 13.89 -5.15 3.73
C VAL A 66 13.03 -3.88 3.75
N ASN A 67 13.15 -3.07 2.69
CA ASN A 67 12.35 -1.87 2.55
C ASN A 67 10.89 -2.20 2.14
N HIS A 68 9.93 -1.46 2.69
CA HIS A 68 8.51 -1.62 2.39
C HIS A 68 8.17 -1.45 0.89
N LYS A 69 8.94 -0.63 0.15
CA LYS A 69 8.78 -0.47 -1.31
C LYS A 69 9.10 -1.77 -2.06
N ARG A 70 10.08 -2.53 -1.58
CA ARG A 70 10.43 -3.84 -2.15
C ARG A 70 9.33 -4.85 -1.89
N VAL A 71 8.84 -4.93 -0.65
CA VAL A 71 7.73 -5.81 -0.27
C VAL A 71 6.47 -5.48 -1.06
N TYR A 72 6.13 -4.19 -1.19
CA TYR A 72 4.99 -3.75 -1.99
C TYR A 72 5.09 -4.24 -3.44
N ARG A 73 6.28 -4.10 -4.07
CA ARG A 73 6.49 -4.56 -5.43
C ARG A 73 6.29 -6.06 -5.56
N LEU A 74 6.88 -6.86 -4.66
CA LEU A 74 6.74 -8.31 -4.65
C LEU A 74 5.28 -8.75 -4.46
N MET A 75 4.59 -8.16 -3.51
CA MET A 75 3.17 -8.43 -3.29
C MET A 75 2.30 -8.03 -4.50
N LYS A 76 2.65 -6.95 -5.20
CA LYS A 76 1.97 -6.54 -6.42
C LYS A 76 2.18 -7.53 -7.56
N GLN A 77 3.40 -8.01 -7.74
CA GLN A 77 3.75 -8.98 -8.78
C GLN A 77 3.06 -10.33 -8.56
N ASP A 78 2.89 -10.71 -7.31
CA ASP A 78 2.29 -12.00 -6.90
C ASP A 78 0.76 -11.89 -6.64
N GLY A 79 0.17 -10.70 -6.83
CA GLY A 79 -1.27 -10.49 -6.66
C GLY A 79 -1.76 -10.56 -5.20
N LEU A 80 -0.88 -10.38 -4.23
CA LEU A 80 -1.17 -10.47 -2.79
C LEU A 80 -1.60 -9.14 -2.15
N LEU A 81 -1.68 -8.06 -2.94
CA LEU A 81 -2.14 -6.78 -2.42
C LEU A 81 -3.63 -6.81 -2.09
N LEU A 82 -3.98 -6.21 -0.97
CA LEU A 82 -5.37 -5.99 -0.62
C LEU A 82 -6.06 -5.10 -1.66
N PRO A 83 -7.31 -5.41 -2.04
CA PRO A 83 -8.06 -4.56 -2.94
C PRO A 83 -8.24 -3.17 -2.31
N ARG A 84 -8.04 -2.14 -3.12
CA ARG A 84 -8.28 -0.78 -2.66
C ARG A 84 -9.78 -0.57 -2.52
N TYR A 85 -10.20 -0.21 -1.31
CA TYR A 85 -11.58 0.19 -1.11
C TYR A 85 -11.86 1.48 -1.86
N THR A 86 -12.65 1.39 -2.91
CA THR A 86 -13.09 2.52 -3.75
C THR A 86 -14.54 2.88 -3.50
N GLY A 87 -15.10 2.41 -2.37
CA GLY A 87 -16.46 2.74 -1.98
C GLY A 87 -16.64 4.26 -1.94
N ARG A 88 -17.62 4.75 -2.69
CA ARG A 88 -18.05 6.15 -2.55
C ARG A 88 -18.47 6.36 -1.09
N PRO A 89 -18.10 7.50 -0.47
CA PRO A 89 -18.69 7.86 0.82
C PRO A 89 -20.20 7.77 0.64
N GLN A 90 -20.90 7.02 1.49
CA GLN A 90 -22.35 7.06 1.50
C GLN A 90 -22.76 8.51 1.68
N GLU A 91 -23.57 9.01 0.75
CA GLU A 91 -24.20 10.31 0.94
C GLU A 91 -24.97 10.26 2.26
N ARG A 92 -24.57 11.09 3.19
CA ARG A 92 -25.28 11.20 4.45
C ARG A 92 -26.62 11.83 4.16
N CYS A 93 -27.68 11.05 4.24
CA CYS A 93 -29.05 11.48 3.94
C CYS A 93 -29.65 12.46 5.00
N HIS A 94 -28.85 13.04 5.86
CA HIS A 94 -29.33 13.99 6.85
C HIS A 94 -28.59 15.34 6.75
N ASN A 95 -29.30 16.39 7.02
CA ASN A 95 -28.79 17.78 7.00
C ASN A 95 -27.87 18.14 8.19
N GLY A 96 -27.38 17.17 8.94
CA GLY A 96 -26.57 17.38 10.12
C GLY A 96 -27.33 17.74 11.40
N GLN A 97 -28.63 18.02 11.31
CA GLN A 97 -29.48 18.29 12.47
C GLN A 97 -30.14 17.01 12.96
N VAL A 98 -30.03 16.76 14.24
CA VAL A 98 -30.73 15.66 14.91
C VAL A 98 -31.65 16.23 15.94
N ILE A 99 -32.96 16.07 15.72
CA ILE A 99 -33.98 16.53 16.61
C ILE A 99 -34.53 15.33 17.41
N THR A 100 -34.43 15.38 18.73
CA THR A 100 -35.00 14.37 19.61
C THR A 100 -36.25 14.95 20.29
N LEU A 101 -37.34 14.19 20.31
CA LEU A 101 -38.61 14.61 20.86
C LEU A 101 -38.64 14.57 22.40
N LYS A 102 -37.72 13.82 23.00
CA LYS A 102 -37.61 13.63 24.45
C LYS A 102 -36.16 13.74 24.87
N PRO A 103 -35.86 14.21 26.09
CA PRO A 103 -34.52 14.15 26.64
C PRO A 103 -34.06 12.68 26.77
N ASP A 104 -32.75 12.46 26.83
CA ASP A 104 -32.11 11.16 27.00
C ASP A 104 -32.33 10.14 25.88
N LEU A 105 -32.85 10.52 24.71
CA LEU A 105 -32.96 9.63 23.54
C LEU A 105 -31.67 9.47 22.79
N ARG A 106 -30.74 10.40 22.94
CA ARG A 106 -29.45 10.35 22.27
C ARG A 106 -28.34 10.94 23.13
N TRP A 107 -27.27 10.16 23.28
CA TRP A 107 -26.08 10.59 23.97
C TRP A 107 -24.94 10.75 22.96
N CYS A 108 -24.21 11.83 23.07
CA CYS A 108 -22.97 12.05 22.32
C CYS A 108 -21.83 12.24 23.33
N SER A 109 -20.73 11.55 23.13
CA SER A 109 -19.51 11.78 23.88
C SER A 109 -18.41 12.21 22.93
N ASP A 110 -17.79 13.34 23.25
CA ASP A 110 -16.56 13.74 22.59
C ASP A 110 -15.39 13.14 23.36
N GLY A 111 -14.47 12.48 22.64
CA GLY A 111 -13.24 12.02 23.25
C GLY A 111 -12.36 13.23 23.55
N PHE A 112 -11.93 13.36 24.79
CA PHE A 112 -10.92 14.33 25.19
C PHE A 112 -9.57 13.62 25.26
N GLU A 113 -8.57 14.20 24.61
CA GLU A 113 -7.17 13.85 24.81
C GLU A 113 -6.56 14.70 25.92
#